data_8054ce9224f6fd850aa6a25e486c450b
#
_entry.id   8054ce9224f6fd850aa6a25e486c450b
#
_cell.length_a   1.000
_cell.length_b   1.000
_cell.length_c   1.000
_cell.angle_alpha   90.00
_cell.angle_beta   90.00
_cell.angle_gamma   90.00
#
_symmetry.space_group_name_H-M   'P 1'
#
loop_
_entity.id
_entity.type
_entity.pdbx_description
1 polymer ?
#
loop_
_entity_poly.entity_id
_entity_poly.type
_entity_poly.pdbx_seq_one_letter_code
_entity_poly.pdbx_strand_id
1 'polypeptide(L)'
;MLLGLGPDGHTASLFPGSAALHEASRLVVANWVEKFGHYRLTFTAPVINNAAEVMFLVSGAEKAAALQSVLYSNAPAEEFPAKLIQPQNGRLIWLVDRAALPSSQQSKPA
;
A
#
# COMPACT_ATOMS: atom_id res chain seq x y z
N MET A 1 5.62 -9.36 -7.69
CA MET A 1 4.27 -8.77 -7.65
C MET A 1 4.38 -7.25 -7.72
N LEU A 2 3.65 -6.64 -8.64
CA LEU A 2 3.61 -5.18 -8.77
C LEU A 2 2.36 -4.63 -8.11
N LEU A 3 2.52 -3.57 -7.33
CA LEU A 3 1.42 -2.92 -6.64
C LEU A 3 1.46 -1.41 -6.88
N GLY A 4 0.29 -0.79 -6.87
CA GLY A 4 0.16 0.67 -6.83
C GLY A 4 -0.11 1.15 -5.42
N LEU A 5 -0.12 2.45 -5.24
CA LEU A 5 -0.46 3.11 -3.99
C LEU A 5 -1.54 4.15 -4.27
N GLY A 6 -2.67 4.06 -3.56
CA GLY A 6 -3.69 5.08 -3.65
C GLY A 6 -3.38 6.29 -2.78
N PRO A 7 -4.00 7.45 -3.07
CA PRO A 7 -3.78 8.66 -2.25
C PRO A 7 -4.28 8.49 -0.81
N ASP A 8 -5.13 7.52 -0.56
CA ASP A 8 -5.60 7.17 0.79
C ASP A 8 -4.74 6.08 1.46
N GLY A 9 -3.65 5.67 0.82
CA GLY A 9 -2.76 4.64 1.37
C GLY A 9 -3.18 3.22 1.07
N HIS A 10 -4.23 3.02 0.23
CA HIS A 10 -4.62 1.66 -0.14
C HIS A 10 -3.66 1.05 -1.15
N THR A 11 -3.59 -0.26 -1.17
CA THR A 11 -2.93 -1.02 -2.23
C THR A 11 -3.79 -2.25 -2.55
N ALA A 12 -3.68 -2.77 -3.79
CA ALA A 12 -4.64 -3.75 -4.29
C ALA A 12 -6.05 -3.20 -4.07
N SER A 13 -6.97 -3.97 -3.50
CA SER A 13 -8.24 -3.42 -3.02
C SER A 13 -8.36 -3.54 -1.50
N LEU A 14 -7.24 -3.37 -0.80
CA LEU A 14 -7.16 -3.28 0.65
C LEU A 14 -7.30 -1.80 1.04
N PHE A 15 -8.53 -1.39 1.32
CA PHE A 15 -8.85 0.00 1.61
C PHE A 15 -8.86 0.29 3.11
N PRO A 16 -8.62 1.55 3.52
CA PRO A 16 -8.63 1.91 4.94
C PRO A 16 -9.92 1.48 5.63
N GLY A 17 -9.78 0.89 6.81
CA GLY A 17 -10.91 0.48 7.63
C GLY A 17 -11.75 -0.67 7.08
N SER A 18 -11.35 -1.31 5.99
CA SER A 18 -12.16 -2.36 5.37
C SER A 18 -11.88 -3.73 5.99
N ALA A 19 -12.86 -4.65 5.87
CA ALA A 19 -12.78 -5.95 6.50
C ALA A 19 -11.64 -6.83 5.98
N ALA A 20 -11.28 -6.68 4.72
CA ALA A 20 -10.22 -7.50 4.12
C ALA A 20 -8.85 -7.27 4.76
N LEU A 21 -8.64 -6.15 5.46
CA LEU A 21 -7.38 -5.89 6.16
C LEU A 21 -7.07 -6.95 7.22
N HIS A 22 -8.10 -7.61 7.74
CA HIS A 22 -7.98 -8.59 8.81
C HIS A 22 -8.02 -10.03 8.31
N GLU A 23 -8.10 -10.23 7.00
CA GLU A 23 -8.12 -11.59 6.46
C GLU A 23 -6.75 -12.23 6.63
N ALA A 24 -6.72 -13.40 7.27
CA ALA A 24 -5.47 -14.07 7.62
C ALA A 24 -5.30 -15.45 6.96
N SER A 25 -6.33 -15.96 6.29
CA SER A 25 -6.29 -17.33 5.77
C SER A 25 -6.62 -17.46 4.28
N ARG A 26 -7.52 -16.64 3.76
CA ARG A 26 -7.90 -16.73 2.35
C ARG A 26 -6.90 -16.01 1.45
N LEU A 27 -6.79 -16.48 0.21
CA LEU A 27 -5.89 -15.87 -0.77
C LEU A 27 -6.51 -14.67 -1.46
N VAL A 28 -7.80 -14.77 -1.77
CA VAL A 28 -8.56 -13.72 -2.45
C VAL A 28 -9.90 -13.60 -1.74
N VAL A 29 -10.33 -12.38 -1.51
CA VAL A 29 -11.63 -12.11 -0.88
C VAL A 29 -12.37 -11.01 -1.61
N ALA A 30 -13.71 -11.01 -1.48
CA ALA A 30 -14.54 -9.87 -1.85
C ALA A 30 -14.52 -8.89 -0.69
N ASN A 31 -14.07 -7.68 -0.94
CA ASN A 31 -13.95 -6.65 0.08
C ASN A 31 -14.95 -5.54 -0.20
N TRP A 32 -15.83 -5.26 0.77
CA TRP A 32 -16.77 -4.14 0.66
C TRP A 32 -15.99 -2.83 0.78
N VAL A 33 -16.15 -1.96 -0.21
CA VAL A 33 -15.49 -0.66 -0.23
C VAL A 33 -16.57 0.42 -0.11
N GLU A 34 -16.63 1.04 1.07
CA GLU A 34 -17.69 1.98 1.42
C GLU A 34 -17.78 3.16 0.45
N LYS A 35 -16.65 3.75 0.10
CA LYS A 35 -16.64 4.93 -0.77
C LYS A 35 -17.13 4.65 -2.19
N PHE A 36 -17.11 3.39 -2.62
CA PHE A 36 -17.62 3.00 -3.94
C PHE A 36 -18.98 2.34 -3.85
N GLY A 37 -19.43 1.96 -2.66
CA GLY A 37 -20.72 1.31 -2.46
C GLY A 37 -20.82 -0.06 -3.12
N HIS A 38 -19.72 -0.78 -3.30
CA HIS A 38 -19.73 -2.11 -3.87
C HIS A 38 -18.54 -2.94 -3.41
N TYR A 39 -18.57 -4.23 -3.71
CA TYR A 39 -17.45 -5.14 -3.44
C TYR A 39 -16.39 -5.04 -4.52
N ARG A 40 -15.14 -5.23 -4.11
CA ARG A 40 -14.00 -5.43 -5.00
C ARG A 40 -13.27 -6.70 -4.60
N LEU A 41 -12.81 -7.45 -5.57
CA LEU A 41 -11.96 -8.60 -5.31
C LEU A 41 -10.54 -8.12 -5.03
N THR A 42 -9.90 -8.72 -4.02
CA THR A 42 -8.53 -8.37 -3.68
C THR A 42 -7.72 -9.59 -3.27
N PHE A 43 -6.44 -9.58 -3.62
CA PHE A 43 -5.49 -10.42 -2.89
C PHE A 43 -5.43 -9.93 -1.45
N THR A 44 -5.18 -10.86 -0.55
CA THR A 44 -5.05 -10.55 0.87
C THR A 44 -3.59 -10.26 1.23
N ALA A 45 -3.37 -9.62 2.37
CA ALA A 45 -2.01 -9.32 2.82
C ALA A 45 -1.15 -10.58 2.95
N PRO A 46 -1.63 -11.70 3.50
CA PRO A 46 -0.82 -12.92 3.55
C PRO A 46 -0.32 -13.41 2.19
N VAL A 47 -1.14 -13.32 1.15
CA VAL A 47 -0.71 -13.72 -0.20
C VAL A 47 0.39 -12.82 -0.72
N ILE A 48 0.17 -11.51 -0.60
CA ILE A 48 1.15 -10.53 -1.08
C ILE A 48 2.46 -10.69 -0.31
N ASN A 49 2.39 -10.87 1.00
CA ASN A 49 3.57 -11.02 1.86
C ASN A 49 4.31 -12.34 1.66
N ASN A 50 3.71 -13.27 0.95
CA ASN A 50 4.38 -14.53 0.59
C ASN A 50 5.12 -14.45 -0.74
N ALA A 51 5.06 -13.32 -1.43
CA ALA A 51 5.77 -13.15 -2.70
C ALA A 51 7.29 -13.05 -2.46
N ALA A 52 8.04 -13.55 -3.43
CA ALA A 52 9.50 -13.43 -3.39
C ALA A 52 9.95 -11.98 -3.54
N GLU A 53 9.18 -11.19 -4.27
CA GLU A 53 9.47 -9.78 -4.48
C GLU A 53 8.18 -9.00 -4.68
N VAL A 54 8.07 -7.89 -3.96
CA VAL A 54 6.96 -6.94 -4.11
C VAL A 54 7.55 -5.60 -4.49
N MET A 55 7.05 -5.02 -5.56
CA MET A 55 7.47 -3.69 -6.00
C MET A 55 6.26 -2.76 -6.05
N PHE A 56 6.33 -1.66 -5.32
CA PHE A 56 5.37 -0.58 -5.45
C PHE A 56 5.85 0.41 -6.51
N LEU A 57 4.95 0.79 -7.40
CA LEU A 57 5.18 1.85 -8.39
C LEU A 57 4.37 3.06 -7.98
N VAL A 58 5.05 4.15 -7.63
CA VAL A 58 4.40 5.35 -7.11
C VAL A 58 4.84 6.56 -7.93
N SER A 59 3.89 7.23 -8.54
CA SER A 59 4.16 8.37 -9.41
C SER A 59 3.16 9.50 -9.15
N GLY A 60 3.66 10.71 -9.15
CA GLY A 60 2.85 11.91 -9.06
C GLY A 60 2.83 12.55 -7.68
N ALA A 61 2.72 13.87 -7.66
CA ALA A 61 2.74 14.65 -6.41
C ALA A 61 1.55 14.34 -5.50
N GLU A 62 0.43 13.89 -6.05
CA GLU A 62 -0.75 13.52 -5.27
C GLU A 62 -0.54 12.29 -4.39
N LYS A 63 0.55 11.56 -4.60
CA LYS A 63 0.90 10.40 -3.78
C LYS A 63 1.83 10.74 -2.61
N ALA A 64 2.39 11.94 -2.59
CA ALA A 64 3.43 12.29 -1.61
C ALA A 64 2.95 12.18 -0.17
N ALA A 65 1.74 12.63 0.12
CA ALA A 65 1.20 12.56 1.49
C ALA A 65 0.99 11.10 1.93
N ALA A 66 0.44 10.25 1.05
CA ALA A 66 0.24 8.84 1.36
C ALA A 66 1.58 8.13 1.55
N LEU A 67 2.55 8.41 0.70
CA LEU A 67 3.88 7.81 0.82
C LEU A 67 4.56 8.21 2.12
N GLN A 68 4.44 9.49 2.51
CA GLN A 68 4.95 9.95 3.81
C GLN A 68 4.33 9.16 4.96
N SER A 69 3.01 8.98 4.92
CA SER A 69 2.30 8.26 5.98
C SER A 69 2.67 6.77 6.03
N VAL A 70 2.84 6.15 4.88
CA VAL A 70 3.16 4.73 4.81
C VAL A 70 4.60 4.45 5.26
N LEU A 71 5.56 5.24 4.80
CA LEU A 71 6.99 4.94 5.01
C LEU A 71 7.58 5.64 6.24
N TYR A 72 7.06 6.80 6.62
CA TYR A 72 7.75 7.66 7.58
C TYR A 72 6.91 8.08 8.77
N SER A 73 5.72 7.50 8.95
CA SER A 73 4.88 7.84 10.10
C SER A 73 4.56 6.61 10.94
N ASN A 74 4.09 6.84 12.16
CA ASN A 74 3.63 5.78 13.06
C ASN A 74 2.13 5.54 12.94
N ALA A 75 1.48 6.08 11.90
CA ALA A 75 0.05 5.85 11.69
C ALA A 75 -0.22 4.35 11.52
N PRO A 76 -1.38 3.85 12.01
CA PRO A 76 -1.67 2.42 11.94
C PRO A 76 -1.96 1.95 10.52
N ALA A 77 -1.71 0.66 10.27
CA ALA A 77 -2.01 0.04 8.99
C ALA A 77 -3.50 0.07 8.65
N GLU A 78 -4.36 0.15 9.64
CA GLU A 78 -5.80 0.30 9.46
C GLU A 78 -6.14 1.58 8.66
N GLU A 79 -5.36 2.63 8.86
CA GLU A 79 -5.54 3.90 8.13
C GLU A 79 -4.78 3.93 6.81
N PHE A 80 -3.65 3.23 6.73
CA PHE A 80 -2.78 3.20 5.55
C PHE A 80 -2.43 1.76 5.21
N PRO A 81 -3.33 1.04 4.53
CA PRO A 81 -3.18 -0.41 4.36
C PRO A 81 -1.90 -0.87 3.66
N ALA A 82 -1.26 -0.03 2.86
CA ALA A 82 0.02 -0.41 2.26
C ALA A 82 1.08 -0.77 3.31
N LYS A 83 0.92 -0.30 4.56
CA LYS A 83 1.80 -0.69 5.67
C LYS A 83 1.73 -2.18 6.01
N LEU A 84 0.65 -2.87 5.63
CA LEU A 84 0.52 -4.30 5.84
C LEU A 84 1.48 -5.12 4.98
N ILE A 85 2.01 -4.52 3.93
CA ILE A 85 2.84 -5.23 2.98
C ILE A 85 4.27 -5.26 3.49
N GLN A 86 4.65 -6.41 4.03
CA GLN A 86 5.97 -6.68 4.61
C GLN A 86 6.34 -8.12 4.28
N PRO A 87 6.92 -8.38 3.09
CA PRO A 87 7.27 -9.73 2.69
C PRO A 87 8.21 -10.38 3.71
N GLN A 88 7.86 -11.57 4.19
CA GLN A 88 8.60 -12.22 5.26
C GLN A 88 9.95 -12.77 4.79
N ASN A 89 9.96 -13.39 3.62
CA ASN A 89 11.15 -14.01 3.04
C ASN A 89 11.48 -13.43 1.67
N GLY A 90 10.98 -12.25 1.39
CA GLY A 90 11.13 -11.62 0.09
C GLY A 90 11.66 -10.20 0.20
N ARG A 91 11.76 -9.56 -0.96
CA ARG A 91 12.22 -8.18 -1.06
C ARG A 91 11.04 -7.25 -1.28
N LEU A 92 11.11 -6.07 -0.68
CA LEU A 92 10.15 -5.00 -0.88
C LEU A 92 10.87 -3.82 -1.51
N ILE A 93 10.42 -3.40 -2.68
CA ILE A 93 11.03 -2.32 -3.44
C ILE A 93 9.98 -1.23 -3.66
N TRP A 94 10.36 0.00 -3.40
CA TRP A 94 9.54 1.18 -3.70
C TRP A 94 10.19 1.94 -4.85
N LEU A 95 9.57 1.89 -6.03
CA LEU A 95 10.02 2.65 -7.17
C LEU A 95 9.16 3.92 -7.26
N VAL A 96 9.77 5.06 -6.96
CA VAL A 96 9.08 6.32 -6.72
C VAL A 96 9.70 7.40 -7.60
N ASP A 97 8.86 8.17 -8.32
CA ASP A 97 9.40 9.32 -9.02
C ASP A 97 9.61 10.49 -8.05
N ARG A 98 10.33 11.51 -8.50
CA ARG A 98 10.66 12.66 -7.65
C ARG A 98 9.41 13.37 -7.16
N ALA A 99 8.38 13.49 -8.00
CA ALA A 99 7.15 14.21 -7.63
C ALA A 99 6.39 13.53 -6.51
N ALA A 100 6.43 12.19 -6.45
CA ALA A 100 5.75 11.43 -5.39
C ALA A 100 6.57 11.37 -4.09
N LEU A 101 7.84 11.70 -4.14
CA LEU A 101 8.68 11.66 -2.96
C LEU A 101 8.28 12.80 -2.02
N PRO A 102 8.04 12.53 -0.72
CA PRO A 102 7.74 13.61 0.23
C PRO A 102 8.86 14.64 0.23
N SER A 103 8.52 15.93 0.36
CA SER A 103 9.49 17.00 0.28
C SER A 103 10.61 16.87 1.32
N SER A 104 10.28 16.33 2.50
CA SER A 104 11.27 16.07 3.55
C SER A 104 12.29 14.99 3.17
N GLN A 105 12.00 14.18 2.16
CA GLN A 105 12.83 13.06 1.71
C GLN A 105 13.51 13.33 0.37
N GLN A 106 13.24 14.45 -0.26
CA GLN A 106 13.90 14.80 -1.51
C GLN A 106 15.33 15.23 -1.24
N SER A 107 16.25 14.63 -1.95
CA SER A 107 17.66 14.99 -1.83
C SER A 107 17.88 16.40 -2.33
N LYS A 108 18.62 17.19 -1.55
CA LYS A 108 19.09 18.48 -2.03
C LYS A 108 20.29 18.26 -2.90
N PRO A 109 20.46 19.05 -3.96
CA PRO A 109 21.70 19.02 -4.72
C PRO A 109 22.87 19.36 -3.79
N ALA A 110 23.92 18.63 -3.95
CA ALA A 110 25.12 18.87 -3.17
C ALA A 110 25.74 20.21 -3.56
#